data_c920b3d6f6b74deee257b8164747c537
#
_entry.id   c920b3d6f6b74deee257b8164747c537
#
_cell.length_a   1.000
_cell.length_b   1.000
_cell.length_c   1.000
_cell.angle_alpha   90.00
_cell.angle_beta   90.00
_cell.angle_gamma   90.00
#
_symmetry.space_group_name_H-M   'P 1'
#
loop_
_entity.id
_entity.type
_entity.pdbx_description
1 polymer ?
#
loop_
_entity_poly.entity_id
_entity_poly.type
_entity_poly.pdbx_seq_one_letter_code
_entity_poly.pdbx_strand_id
1 'polypeptide(L)'
;SPQPSELQQIIARGNANPLLVNNAADFNRLMDFVFVKPPAMPASLKQLMAERSIASHDLNQKIFEQLLADFIPLEPELGKIQAPTLLLWGDQDRLLDVSSIEVMQPLLKQPSVVIMQACGHVPMVERPEETAAHYEAFLDSIKG
;
A
#
# COMPACT_ATOMS: atom_id res chain seq x y z
N SER A 1 5.65 -7.06 -9.50
CA SER A 1 6.92 -6.30 -9.36
C SER A 1 8.11 -7.18 -9.67
N PRO A 2 9.24 -6.62 -10.19
CA PRO A 2 10.49 -7.37 -10.40
C PRO A 2 11.10 -7.89 -9.09
N GLN A 3 10.90 -7.17 -8.00
CA GLN A 3 11.34 -7.57 -6.67
C GLN A 3 10.14 -8.02 -5.82
N PRO A 4 10.26 -9.15 -5.10
CA PRO A 4 9.21 -9.55 -4.17
C PRO A 4 9.18 -8.59 -2.98
N SER A 5 7.98 -8.12 -2.62
CA SER A 5 7.80 -7.32 -1.41
C SER A 5 8.15 -8.12 -0.15
N GLU A 6 8.37 -7.42 0.98
CA GLU A 6 8.62 -8.11 2.25
C GLU A 6 7.41 -8.97 2.66
N LEU A 7 6.18 -8.50 2.44
CA LEU A 7 4.97 -9.30 2.65
C LEU A 7 5.02 -10.61 1.86
N GLN A 8 5.33 -10.55 0.56
CA GLN A 8 5.42 -11.75 -0.28
C GLN A 8 6.50 -12.71 0.22
N GLN A 9 7.65 -12.20 0.68
CA GLN A 9 8.72 -13.03 1.24
C GLN A 9 8.30 -13.68 2.56
N ILE A 10 7.58 -12.96 3.44
CA ILE A 10 7.05 -13.49 4.71
C ILE A 10 6.10 -14.67 4.42
N ILE A 11 5.14 -14.47 3.51
CA ILE A 11 4.15 -15.49 3.14
C ILE A 11 4.83 -16.70 2.47
N ALA A 12 5.76 -16.46 1.55
CA ALA A 12 6.48 -17.54 0.85
C ALA A 12 7.31 -18.43 1.80
N ARG A 13 7.75 -17.89 2.94
CA ARG A 13 8.44 -18.63 4.00
C ARG A 13 7.49 -19.37 4.95
N GLY A 14 6.17 -19.27 4.76
CA GLY A 14 5.16 -19.86 5.64
C GLY A 14 5.00 -19.15 6.97
N ASN A 15 5.48 -17.91 7.09
CA ASN A 15 5.32 -17.10 8.29
C ASN A 15 3.92 -16.49 8.36
N ALA A 16 3.49 -16.11 9.57
CA ALA A 16 2.21 -15.47 9.79
C ALA A 16 2.10 -14.15 9.00
N ASN A 17 0.94 -13.96 8.37
CA ASN A 17 0.65 -12.74 7.63
C ASN A 17 0.57 -11.53 8.58
N PRO A 18 1.44 -10.51 8.46
CA PRO A 18 1.46 -9.35 9.36
C PRO A 18 0.22 -8.45 9.22
N LEU A 19 -0.59 -8.64 8.17
CA LEU A 19 -1.83 -7.89 7.96
C LEU A 19 -3.02 -8.47 8.72
N LEU A 20 -2.90 -9.69 9.27
CA LEU A 20 -3.96 -10.34 10.04
C LEU A 20 -3.78 -10.08 11.53
N VAL A 21 -4.79 -9.47 12.14
CA VAL A 21 -4.77 -8.99 13.52
C VAL A 21 -5.65 -9.89 14.38
N ASN A 22 -5.06 -10.60 15.36
CA ASN A 22 -5.76 -11.44 16.33
C ASN A 22 -5.83 -10.79 17.72
N ASN A 23 -4.96 -9.85 18.00
CA ASN A 23 -4.83 -9.19 19.30
C ASN A 23 -4.18 -7.80 19.15
N ALA A 24 -4.11 -7.04 20.25
CA ALA A 24 -3.55 -5.68 20.24
C ALA A 24 -2.05 -5.63 19.85
N ALA A 25 -1.27 -6.68 20.15
CA ALA A 25 0.13 -6.74 19.74
C ALA A 25 0.26 -6.91 18.23
N ASP A 26 -0.62 -7.70 17.59
CA ASP A 26 -0.70 -7.84 16.15
C ASP A 26 -1.05 -6.52 15.47
N PHE A 27 -1.96 -5.73 16.08
CA PHE A 27 -2.29 -4.40 15.56
C PHE A 27 -1.07 -3.46 15.59
N ASN A 28 -0.28 -3.49 16.65
CA ASN A 28 0.96 -2.72 16.68
C ASN A 28 1.93 -3.15 15.58
N ARG A 29 2.12 -4.47 15.38
CA ARG A 29 2.96 -5.00 14.29
C ARG A 29 2.45 -4.59 12.90
N LEU A 30 1.12 -4.59 12.69
CA LEU A 30 0.50 -4.11 11.47
C LEU A 30 0.88 -2.63 11.22
N MET A 31 0.74 -1.78 12.23
CA MET A 31 1.10 -0.35 12.13
C MET A 31 2.58 -0.17 11.79
N ASP A 32 3.47 -0.89 12.49
CA ASP A 32 4.92 -0.83 12.24
C ASP A 32 5.30 -1.45 10.88
N PHE A 33 4.47 -2.32 10.33
CA PHE A 33 4.69 -2.93 9.02
C PHE A 33 4.24 -2.03 7.86
N VAL A 34 3.13 -1.32 8.04
CA VAL A 34 2.51 -0.48 7.01
C VAL A 34 3.19 0.89 6.89
N PHE A 35 3.66 1.45 8.00
CA PHE A 35 4.25 2.79 8.07
C PHE A 35 5.74 2.73 8.41
N VAL A 36 6.52 3.63 7.85
CA VAL A 36 7.88 3.93 8.35
C VAL A 36 7.78 4.73 9.64
N LYS A 37 6.87 5.70 9.68
CA LYS A 37 6.56 6.50 10.85
C LYS A 37 5.06 6.46 11.11
N PRO A 38 4.57 5.55 11.94
CA PRO A 38 3.15 5.47 12.27
C PRO A 38 2.60 6.82 12.74
N PRO A 39 1.40 7.23 12.30
CA PRO A 39 0.80 8.49 12.72
C PRO A 39 0.53 8.48 14.22
N ALA A 40 0.77 9.62 14.87
CA ALA A 40 0.38 9.80 16.28
C ALA A 40 -1.16 9.75 16.40
N MET A 41 -1.66 8.89 17.27
CA MET A 41 -3.09 8.78 17.52
C MET A 41 -3.39 8.63 19.01
N PRO A 42 -4.55 9.16 19.49
CA PRO A 42 -4.99 8.94 20.86
C PRO A 42 -5.13 7.45 21.18
N ALA A 43 -4.83 7.07 22.43
CA ALA A 43 -4.91 5.67 22.86
C ALA A 43 -6.30 5.05 22.65
N SER A 44 -7.38 5.81 22.89
CA SER A 44 -8.76 5.37 22.66
C SER A 44 -9.05 5.07 21.19
N LEU A 45 -8.53 5.88 20.27
CA LEU A 45 -8.67 5.63 18.83
C LEU A 45 -7.88 4.39 18.43
N LYS A 46 -6.64 4.27 18.90
CA LYS A 46 -5.80 3.09 18.65
C LYS A 46 -6.47 1.80 19.13
N GLN A 47 -7.06 1.83 20.33
CA GLN A 47 -7.81 0.70 20.87
C GLN A 47 -9.02 0.35 20.00
N LEU A 48 -9.83 1.33 19.61
CA LEU A 48 -10.99 1.12 18.74
C LEU A 48 -10.59 0.50 17.40
N MET A 49 -9.50 0.98 16.79
CA MET A 49 -9.00 0.43 15.52
C MET A 49 -8.50 -1.00 15.69
N ALA A 50 -7.80 -1.30 16.79
CA ALA A 50 -7.36 -2.66 17.10
C ALA A 50 -8.55 -3.61 17.27
N GLU A 51 -9.57 -3.23 18.05
CA GLU A 51 -10.79 -4.01 18.25
C GLU A 51 -11.52 -4.30 16.94
N ARG A 52 -11.65 -3.30 16.07
CA ARG A 52 -12.25 -3.47 14.73
C ARG A 52 -11.43 -4.40 13.85
N SER A 53 -10.11 -4.28 13.86
CA SER A 53 -9.22 -5.14 13.09
C SER A 53 -9.32 -6.60 13.54
N ILE A 54 -9.39 -6.83 14.86
CA ILE A 54 -9.60 -8.16 15.45
C ILE A 54 -10.96 -8.72 15.02
N ALA A 55 -12.02 -7.94 15.14
CA ALA A 55 -13.37 -8.36 14.75
C ALA A 55 -13.49 -8.69 13.25
N SER A 56 -12.66 -8.10 12.42
CA SER A 56 -12.63 -8.32 10.96
C SER A 56 -11.63 -9.41 10.53
N HIS A 57 -10.97 -10.10 11.48
CA HIS A 57 -9.90 -11.06 11.18
C HIS A 57 -10.33 -12.12 10.13
N ASP A 58 -11.43 -12.83 10.37
CA ASP A 58 -11.90 -13.91 9.49
C ASP A 58 -12.27 -13.41 8.09
N LEU A 59 -12.86 -12.21 8.01
CA LEU A 59 -13.17 -11.58 6.73
C LEU A 59 -11.89 -11.22 5.98
N ASN A 60 -10.94 -10.59 6.66
CA ASN A 60 -9.66 -10.19 6.08
C ASN A 60 -8.85 -11.41 5.62
N GLN A 61 -8.88 -12.50 6.38
CA GLN A 61 -8.24 -13.75 5.99
C GLN A 61 -8.85 -14.30 4.68
N LYS A 62 -10.18 -14.37 4.59
CA LYS A 62 -10.87 -14.83 3.36
C LYS A 62 -10.55 -13.96 2.16
N ILE A 63 -10.54 -12.63 2.32
CA ILE A 63 -10.18 -11.70 1.25
C ILE A 63 -8.75 -11.98 0.78
N PHE A 64 -7.81 -12.16 1.72
CA PHE A 64 -6.41 -12.43 1.39
C PHE A 64 -6.24 -13.77 0.66
N GLU A 65 -6.92 -14.83 1.13
CA GLU A 65 -6.93 -16.14 0.47
C GLU A 65 -7.47 -16.06 -0.97
N GLN A 66 -8.56 -15.32 -1.19
CA GLN A 66 -9.13 -15.10 -2.52
C GLN A 66 -8.18 -14.34 -3.44
N LEU A 67 -7.53 -13.28 -2.93
CA LEU A 67 -6.54 -12.51 -3.71
C LEU A 67 -5.37 -13.38 -4.18
N LEU A 68 -4.97 -14.37 -3.38
CA LEU A 68 -3.90 -15.29 -3.75
C LEU A 68 -4.38 -16.39 -4.73
N ALA A 69 -5.62 -16.88 -4.57
CA ALA A 69 -6.18 -17.94 -5.39
C ALA A 69 -6.54 -17.45 -6.79
N ASP A 70 -7.12 -16.25 -6.89
CA ASP A 70 -7.68 -15.68 -8.12
C ASP A 70 -6.84 -14.50 -8.63
N PHE A 71 -5.51 -14.66 -8.62
CA PHE A 71 -4.62 -13.60 -9.10
C PHE A 71 -4.84 -13.31 -10.58
N ILE A 72 -5.35 -12.11 -10.88
CA ILE A 72 -5.51 -11.62 -12.25
C ILE A 72 -4.42 -10.56 -12.49
N PRO A 73 -3.50 -10.80 -13.45
CA PRO A 73 -2.47 -9.82 -13.78
C PRO A 73 -3.10 -8.55 -14.36
N LEU A 74 -2.69 -7.40 -13.87
CA LEU A 74 -3.20 -6.09 -14.31
C LEU A 74 -2.46 -5.58 -15.56
N GLU A 75 -1.28 -6.08 -15.83
CA GLU A 75 -0.39 -5.60 -16.90
C GLU A 75 -1.07 -5.54 -18.28
N PRO A 76 -1.88 -6.53 -18.72
CA PRO A 76 -2.58 -6.47 -20.00
C PRO A 76 -3.61 -5.35 -20.11
N GLU A 77 -4.08 -4.84 -18.96
CA GLU A 77 -5.13 -3.83 -18.91
C GLU A 77 -4.58 -2.40 -18.81
N LEU A 78 -3.34 -2.21 -18.32
CA LEU A 78 -2.74 -0.90 -18.08
C LEU A 78 -2.70 -0.05 -19.36
N GLY A 79 -2.38 -0.65 -20.53
CA GLY A 79 -2.35 0.04 -21.81
C GLY A 79 -3.71 0.57 -22.32
N LYS A 80 -4.82 0.11 -21.70
CA LYS A 80 -6.18 0.59 -22.02
C LYS A 80 -6.53 1.88 -21.26
N ILE A 81 -5.79 2.24 -20.23
CA ILE A 81 -6.00 3.46 -19.44
C ILE A 81 -5.59 4.67 -20.29
N GLN A 82 -6.57 5.52 -20.64
CA GLN A 82 -6.36 6.73 -21.43
C GLN A 82 -6.10 7.96 -20.54
N ALA A 83 -6.57 7.92 -19.30
CA ALA A 83 -6.45 9.03 -18.38
C ALA A 83 -4.99 9.25 -17.93
N PRO A 84 -4.56 10.50 -17.70
CA PRO A 84 -3.35 10.79 -16.96
C PRO A 84 -3.36 10.06 -15.61
N THR A 85 -2.27 9.39 -15.28
CA THR A 85 -2.20 8.49 -14.12
C THR A 85 -1.02 8.85 -13.23
N LEU A 86 -1.28 9.21 -11.98
CA LEU A 86 -0.24 9.41 -10.98
C LEU A 86 0.08 8.09 -10.27
N LEU A 87 1.33 7.65 -10.33
CA LEU A 87 1.90 6.60 -9.51
C LEU A 87 2.67 7.26 -8.36
N LEU A 88 2.05 7.33 -7.18
CA LEU A 88 2.67 7.88 -5.99
C LEU A 88 2.97 6.73 -5.03
N TRP A 89 4.23 6.55 -4.63
CA TRP A 89 4.70 5.37 -3.91
C TRP A 89 5.69 5.72 -2.81
N GLY A 90 5.64 5.02 -1.67
CA GLY A 90 6.68 5.09 -0.65
C GLY A 90 7.86 4.17 -1.03
N ASP A 91 9.08 4.65 -0.90
CA ASP A 91 10.30 3.88 -1.19
C ASP A 91 10.53 2.72 -0.22
N GLN A 92 9.86 2.74 0.95
CA GLN A 92 9.94 1.71 1.97
C GLN A 92 8.60 0.98 2.14
N ASP A 93 7.81 0.87 1.08
CA ASP A 93 6.59 0.07 1.08
C ASP A 93 6.94 -1.42 1.19
N ARG A 94 6.59 -2.01 2.34
CA ARG A 94 6.84 -3.42 2.66
C ARG A 94 5.75 -4.35 2.15
N LEU A 95 4.58 -3.79 1.78
CA LEU A 95 3.44 -4.57 1.24
C LEU A 95 3.57 -4.77 -0.26
N LEU A 96 3.83 -3.70 -0.99
CA LEU A 96 3.95 -3.69 -2.44
C LEU A 96 5.28 -3.01 -2.81
N ASP A 97 6.23 -3.78 -3.28
CA ASP A 97 7.57 -3.28 -3.58
C ASP A 97 7.53 -2.15 -4.62
N VAL A 98 8.30 -1.09 -4.37
CA VAL A 98 8.36 0.11 -5.22
C VAL A 98 8.80 -0.19 -6.66
N SER A 99 9.50 -1.31 -6.90
CA SER A 99 9.83 -1.77 -8.25
C SER A 99 8.62 -2.12 -9.11
N SER A 100 7.42 -2.17 -8.52
CA SER A 100 6.15 -2.25 -9.27
C SER A 100 6.00 -1.10 -10.27
N ILE A 101 6.57 0.07 -9.98
CA ILE A 101 6.58 1.23 -10.89
C ILE A 101 7.32 0.91 -12.19
N GLU A 102 8.41 0.14 -12.15
CA GLU A 102 9.19 -0.27 -13.33
C GLU A 102 8.35 -1.07 -14.33
N VAL A 103 7.35 -1.81 -13.84
CA VAL A 103 6.40 -2.56 -14.67
C VAL A 103 5.25 -1.70 -15.13
N MET A 104 4.67 -0.89 -14.23
CA MET A 104 3.44 -0.15 -14.51
C MET A 104 3.70 1.06 -15.42
N GLN A 105 4.77 1.81 -15.17
CA GLN A 105 5.08 3.04 -15.87
C GLN A 105 5.18 2.87 -17.40
N PRO A 106 5.91 1.89 -17.96
CA PRO A 106 6.04 1.73 -19.42
C PRO A 106 4.75 1.23 -20.09
N LEU A 107 3.80 0.68 -19.34
CA LEU A 107 2.54 0.17 -19.85
C LEU A 107 1.43 1.23 -19.85
N LEU A 108 1.55 2.27 -19.05
CA LEU A 108 0.61 3.39 -19.00
C LEU A 108 0.89 4.40 -20.12
N LYS A 109 -0.17 5.04 -20.64
CA LYS A 109 -0.02 6.03 -21.72
C LYS A 109 0.48 7.38 -21.26
N GLN A 110 0.04 7.82 -20.09
CA GLN A 110 0.34 9.14 -19.53
C GLN A 110 0.71 9.02 -18.04
N PRO A 111 1.80 8.31 -17.69
CA PRO A 111 2.19 8.15 -16.30
C PRO A 111 2.94 9.37 -15.79
N SER A 112 2.63 9.76 -14.55
CA SER A 112 3.45 10.62 -13.70
C SER A 112 3.91 9.80 -12.51
N VAL A 113 5.18 9.89 -12.13
CA VAL A 113 5.75 9.08 -11.05
C VAL A 113 6.28 9.97 -9.94
N VAL A 114 5.91 9.65 -8.70
CA VAL A 114 6.46 10.25 -7.48
C VAL A 114 6.84 9.13 -6.52
N ILE A 115 8.11 9.07 -6.13
CA ILE A 115 8.60 8.17 -5.10
C ILE A 115 8.95 8.99 -3.86
N MET A 116 8.16 8.81 -2.79
CA MET A 116 8.34 9.51 -1.52
C MET A 116 9.39 8.78 -0.68
N GLN A 117 10.48 9.49 -0.33
CA GLN A 117 11.59 8.94 0.45
C GLN A 117 11.21 8.75 1.92
N ALA A 118 11.68 7.66 2.55
CA ALA A 118 11.38 7.29 3.93
C ALA A 118 9.87 7.28 4.21
N CYS A 119 9.10 6.63 3.32
CA CYS A 119 7.65 6.54 3.38
C CYS A 119 7.20 5.09 3.14
N GLY A 120 6.18 4.66 3.87
CA GLY A 120 5.62 3.32 3.79
C GLY A 120 4.46 3.21 2.79
N HIS A 121 3.57 2.24 3.07
CA HIS A 121 2.48 1.85 2.17
C HIS A 121 1.35 2.89 2.05
N VAL A 122 1.16 3.76 3.03
CA VAL A 122 0.00 4.67 3.10
C VAL A 122 0.47 6.13 3.20
N PRO A 123 1.11 6.66 2.13
CA PRO A 123 1.69 8.00 2.14
C PRO A 123 0.69 9.10 2.51
N MET A 124 -0.58 8.97 2.09
CA MET A 124 -1.64 9.94 2.41
C MET A 124 -1.99 10.02 3.91
N VAL A 125 -1.61 9.02 4.69
CA VAL A 125 -1.80 9.00 6.15
C VAL A 125 -0.50 9.32 6.87
N GLU A 126 0.64 8.86 6.35
CA GLU A 126 1.95 9.04 6.95
C GLU A 126 2.49 10.47 6.74
N ARG A 127 2.27 11.03 5.55
CA ARG A 127 2.77 12.35 5.11
C ARG A 127 1.69 13.10 4.30
N PRO A 128 0.56 13.48 4.93
CA PRO A 128 -0.61 14.00 4.23
C PRO A 128 -0.35 15.27 3.44
N GLU A 129 0.39 16.25 4.01
CA GLU A 129 0.67 17.52 3.35
C GLU A 129 1.52 17.34 2.10
N GLU A 130 2.56 16.50 2.19
CA GLU A 130 3.44 16.22 1.05
C GLU A 130 2.70 15.43 -0.04
N THR A 131 1.90 14.44 0.36
CA THR A 131 1.05 13.67 -0.59
C THR A 131 0.06 14.59 -1.31
N ALA A 132 -0.59 15.51 -0.58
CA ALA A 132 -1.51 16.49 -1.16
C ALA A 132 -0.80 17.41 -2.15
N ALA A 133 0.38 17.94 -1.79
CA ALA A 133 1.16 18.80 -2.68
C ALA A 133 1.55 18.10 -4.00
N HIS A 134 1.97 16.83 -3.93
CA HIS A 134 2.25 16.04 -5.14
C HIS A 134 1.01 15.81 -5.99
N TYR A 135 -0.14 15.55 -5.35
CA TYR A 135 -1.40 15.35 -6.04
C TYR A 135 -1.89 16.64 -6.71
N GLU A 136 -1.81 17.78 -6.03
CA GLU A 136 -2.15 19.10 -6.59
C GLU A 136 -1.25 19.44 -7.78
N ALA A 137 0.06 19.26 -7.66
CA ALA A 137 0.99 19.47 -8.76
C ALA A 137 0.67 18.59 -9.98
N PHE A 138 0.28 17.33 -9.76
CA PHE A 138 -0.19 16.44 -10.82
C PHE A 138 -1.47 16.98 -11.48
N LEU A 139 -2.47 17.39 -10.69
CA LEU A 139 -3.71 17.96 -11.23
C LEU A 139 -3.46 19.22 -12.07
N ASP A 140 -2.54 20.07 -11.63
CA ASP A 140 -2.20 21.30 -12.38
C ASP A 140 -1.49 21.00 -13.69
N SER A 141 -0.67 19.94 -13.71
CA SER A 141 0.05 19.51 -14.93
C SER A 141 -0.88 18.99 -16.04
N ILE A 142 -2.09 18.55 -15.71
CA ILE A 142 -3.05 17.96 -16.66
C ILE A 142 -4.18 18.92 -17.06
N LYS A 143 -4.23 20.13 -16.48
CA LYS A 143 -5.22 21.18 -16.83
C LYS A 143 -4.82 22.01 -18.03
N GLY A 144 -3.59 21.83 -18.57
CA GLY A 144 -3.03 22.61 -19.67
C GLY A 144 -3.56 22.26 -21.05
#